data_77ddc2a814438bb8c85e87e9dde27c71
#
_entry.id   77ddc2a814438bb8c85e87e9dde27c71
#
_cell.length_a   1.000
_cell.length_b   1.000
_cell.length_c   1.000
_cell.angle_alpha   90.00
_cell.angle_beta   90.00
_cell.angle_gamma   90.00
#
_symmetry.space_group_name_H-M   'P 1'
#
loop_
_entity.id
_entity.type
_entity.pdbx_description
1 polymer ?
#
loop_
_entity_poly.entity_id
_entity_poly.type
_entity_poly.pdbx_seq_one_letter_code
_entity_poly.pdbx_strand_id
1 'polypeptide(L)'
;MDRLKVRSTHVCFDGMVSFYSHASSQTKTEMNFSIFFPEKKISSHVPGLIYLAGLTCTDETFITKAGALKYASEHGLALICPDTSPRHAGIRGEDKDWDFGTGAGFYLDAEKAPWAQNYKMYSYITKELIDIIDNNFDININKIGIFG
;
A
#
# COMPACT_ATOMS: atom_id res chain seq x y z
N MET A 1 15.24 3.39 -11.49
CA MET A 1 14.39 3.12 -10.31
C MET A 1 13.98 4.45 -9.72
N ASP A 2 12.71 4.81 -9.82
CA ASP A 2 12.23 6.04 -9.24
C ASP A 2 12.31 5.93 -7.72
N ARG A 3 12.85 6.98 -7.11
CA ARG A 3 13.24 6.98 -5.70
C ARG A 3 11.99 6.95 -4.82
N LEU A 4 11.90 5.95 -3.95
CA LEU A 4 10.89 5.92 -2.89
C LEU A 4 11.01 7.20 -2.04
N LYS A 5 9.92 7.96 -1.93
CA LYS A 5 9.87 9.25 -1.25
C LYS A 5 9.14 9.10 0.09
N VAL A 6 9.79 9.46 1.17
CA VAL A 6 9.16 9.54 2.50
C VAL A 6 8.29 10.81 2.56
N ARG A 7 7.00 10.66 2.82
CA ARG A 7 6.05 11.75 3.04
C ARG A 7 6.04 12.19 4.51
N SER A 8 5.99 11.22 5.43
CA SER A 8 6.11 11.45 6.88
C SER A 8 6.48 10.18 7.62
N THR A 9 6.94 10.33 8.87
CA THR A 9 7.31 9.22 9.74
C THR A 9 6.96 9.56 11.19
N HIS A 10 6.41 8.60 11.93
CA HIS A 10 5.97 8.75 13.32
C HIS A 10 6.35 7.52 14.14
N VAL A 11 6.87 7.73 15.34
CA VAL A 11 7.10 6.66 16.32
C VAL A 11 5.77 6.31 17.00
N CYS A 12 5.44 5.03 17.07
CA CYS A 12 4.18 4.54 17.63
C CYS A 12 4.32 3.09 18.10
N PHE A 13 3.92 2.77 19.33
CA PHE A 13 3.90 1.40 19.90
C PHE A 13 5.20 0.61 19.70
N ASP A 14 6.34 1.18 20.06
CA ASP A 14 7.66 0.56 19.88
C ASP A 14 7.89 0.11 18.43
N GLY A 15 7.56 0.98 17.51
CA GLY A 15 7.72 0.81 16.08
C GLY A 15 7.61 2.14 15.35
N MET A 16 7.60 2.08 14.04
CA MET A 16 7.59 3.26 13.18
C MET A 16 6.51 3.14 12.11
N VAL A 17 5.62 4.14 12.06
CA VAL A 17 4.69 4.33 10.93
C VAL A 17 5.33 5.29 9.95
N SER A 18 5.46 4.89 8.71
CA SER A 18 5.97 5.73 7.63
C SER A 18 5.03 5.72 6.44
N PHE A 19 4.87 6.89 5.85
CA PHE A 19 4.05 7.11 4.66
C PHE A 19 4.97 7.41 3.47
N TYR A 20 4.72 6.73 2.37
CA TYR A 20 5.57 6.79 1.19
C TYR A 20 4.78 7.17 -0.06
N SER A 21 5.46 7.75 -1.04
CA SER A 21 5.00 7.83 -2.41
C SER A 21 6.10 7.42 -3.39
N HIS A 22 5.71 6.96 -4.55
CA HIS A 22 6.62 6.63 -5.65
C HIS A 22 5.90 6.72 -7.00
N ALA A 23 6.65 6.96 -8.07
CA ALA A 23 6.12 6.84 -9.42
C ALA A 23 5.95 5.37 -9.77
N SER A 24 4.72 4.95 -10.03
CA SER A 24 4.41 3.56 -10.34
C SER A 24 4.63 3.24 -11.82
N SER A 25 5.32 2.16 -12.08
CA SER A 25 5.48 1.61 -13.42
C SER A 25 4.20 0.92 -13.92
N GLN A 26 3.39 0.39 -13.01
CA GLN A 26 2.15 -0.31 -13.33
C GLN A 26 1.00 0.65 -13.59
N THR A 27 0.78 1.59 -12.69
CA THR A 27 -0.36 2.52 -12.79
C THR A 27 -0.06 3.79 -13.57
N LYS A 28 1.22 4.09 -13.86
CA LYS A 28 1.68 5.33 -14.53
C LYS A 28 1.28 6.61 -13.80
N THR A 29 1.05 6.50 -12.49
CA THR A 29 0.73 7.61 -11.59
C THR A 29 1.66 7.59 -10.39
N GLU A 30 1.65 8.65 -9.58
CA GLU A 30 2.20 8.57 -8.24
C GLU A 30 1.28 7.68 -7.39
N MET A 31 1.85 6.65 -6.75
CA MET A 31 1.13 5.77 -5.84
C MET A 31 1.63 5.99 -4.41
N ASN A 32 0.68 5.87 -3.48
CA ASN A 32 0.95 5.98 -2.04
C ASN A 32 0.81 4.63 -1.35
N PHE A 33 1.60 4.44 -0.30
CA PHE A 33 1.40 3.36 0.66
C PHE A 33 1.96 3.76 2.02
N SER A 34 1.48 3.12 3.06
CA SER A 34 2.03 3.26 4.41
C SER A 34 2.56 1.93 4.92
N ILE A 35 3.56 2.01 5.81
CA ILE A 35 4.11 0.85 6.52
C ILE A 35 4.19 1.17 8.01
N PHE A 36 3.71 0.24 8.85
CA PHE A 36 4.15 0.11 10.22
C PHE A 36 5.26 -0.95 10.28
N PHE A 37 6.41 -0.58 10.82
CA PHE A 37 7.54 -1.47 11.03
C PHE A 37 7.83 -1.60 12.53
N PRO A 38 7.73 -2.81 13.13
CA PRO A 38 7.96 -3.00 14.56
C PRO A 38 9.46 -2.88 14.89
N GLU A 39 9.79 -2.32 16.05
CA GLU A 39 11.16 -2.34 16.57
C GLU A 39 11.58 -3.76 16.99
N LYS A 40 10.63 -4.48 17.61
CA LYS A 40 10.83 -5.86 18.03
C LYS A 40 10.84 -6.81 16.86
N LYS A 41 12.00 -7.37 16.53
CA LYS A 41 12.13 -8.42 15.52
C LYS A 41 12.05 -9.79 16.19
N ILE A 42 11.15 -10.64 15.71
CA ILE A 42 11.04 -12.06 16.15
C ILE A 42 12.00 -12.95 15.34
N SER A 43 12.39 -12.50 14.15
CA SER A 43 13.31 -13.20 13.23
C SER A 43 14.25 -12.22 12.55
N SER A 44 15.21 -12.71 11.79
CA SER A 44 16.14 -11.88 11.01
C SER A 44 15.44 -10.93 10.05
N HIS A 45 14.30 -11.37 9.47
CA HIS A 45 13.44 -10.56 8.61
C HIS A 45 12.01 -10.58 9.16
N VAL A 46 11.36 -9.43 9.19
CA VAL A 46 10.03 -9.26 9.76
C VAL A 46 8.97 -9.84 8.81
N PRO A 47 8.03 -10.68 9.28
CA PRO A 47 6.89 -11.08 8.47
C PRO A 47 5.95 -9.89 8.23
N GLY A 48 5.25 -9.88 7.10
CA GLY A 48 4.40 -8.77 6.69
C GLY A 48 2.93 -9.15 6.51
N LEU A 49 2.05 -8.18 6.73
CA LEU A 49 0.64 -8.27 6.37
C LEU A 49 0.27 -7.09 5.48
N ILE A 50 -0.22 -7.38 4.29
CA ILE A 50 -0.78 -6.37 3.38
C ILE A 50 -2.28 -6.25 3.67
N TYR A 51 -2.73 -5.04 3.98
CA TYR A 51 -4.14 -4.73 4.14
C TYR A 51 -4.68 -4.02 2.91
N LEU A 52 -5.70 -4.59 2.29
CA LEU A 52 -6.41 -4.01 1.15
C LEU A 52 -7.64 -3.27 1.65
N ALA A 53 -7.52 -1.96 1.74
CA ALA A 53 -8.62 -1.11 2.19
C ALA A 53 -9.78 -1.09 1.19
N GLY A 54 -10.98 -0.87 1.68
CA GLY A 54 -12.19 -0.84 0.87
C GLY A 54 -12.45 0.50 0.19
N LEU A 55 -13.64 0.60 -0.34
CA LEU A 55 -14.19 1.76 -1.04
C LEU A 55 -14.00 3.06 -0.25
N THR A 56 -13.57 4.11 -0.94
CA THR A 56 -13.27 5.47 -0.45
C THR A 56 -12.08 5.59 0.52
N CYS A 57 -11.44 4.49 0.87
CA CYS A 57 -10.27 4.51 1.74
C CYS A 57 -8.98 4.90 0.98
N THR A 58 -7.93 5.15 1.76
CA THR A 58 -6.57 5.45 1.30
C THR A 58 -5.57 4.59 2.06
N ASP A 59 -4.29 4.72 1.72
CA ASP A 59 -3.16 4.14 2.45
C ASP A 59 -3.11 4.53 3.95
N GLU A 60 -3.78 5.63 4.33
CA GLU A 60 -3.79 6.14 5.71
C GLU A 60 -4.91 5.55 6.57
N THR A 61 -5.99 5.04 5.95
CA THR A 61 -7.24 4.73 6.66
C THR A 61 -7.05 3.63 7.70
N PHE A 62 -6.47 2.51 7.32
CA PHE A 62 -6.26 1.39 8.25
C PHE A 62 -5.23 1.73 9.33
N ILE A 63 -4.11 2.30 8.95
CA ILE A 63 -3.02 2.67 9.87
C ILE A 63 -3.51 3.60 10.97
N THR A 64 -4.41 4.53 10.66
CA THR A 64 -4.89 5.53 11.63
C THR A 64 -6.11 5.10 12.43
N LYS A 65 -6.95 4.20 11.89
CA LYS A 65 -8.27 3.91 12.48
C LYS A 65 -8.44 2.51 13.05
N ALA A 66 -7.68 1.52 12.59
CA ALA A 66 -7.92 0.12 12.95
C ALA A 66 -7.47 -0.26 14.37
N GLY A 67 -6.61 0.54 15.02
CA GLY A 67 -6.03 0.18 16.33
C GLY A 67 -5.08 -1.03 16.28
N ALA A 68 -4.62 -1.42 15.09
CA ALA A 68 -3.85 -2.64 14.87
C ALA A 68 -2.36 -2.54 15.26
N LEU A 69 -1.82 -1.32 15.34
CA LEU A 69 -0.37 -1.08 15.47
C LEU A 69 0.22 -1.69 16.73
N LYS A 70 -0.51 -1.59 17.86
CA LYS A 70 -0.10 -2.18 19.14
C LYS A 70 0.09 -3.70 18.99
N TYR A 71 -0.88 -4.39 18.41
CA TYR A 71 -0.83 -5.83 18.22
C TYR A 71 0.23 -6.25 17.21
N ALA A 72 0.39 -5.49 16.14
CA ALA A 72 1.45 -5.71 15.16
C ALA A 72 2.84 -5.61 15.82
N SER A 73 3.05 -4.62 16.70
CA SER A 73 4.27 -4.49 17.48
C SER A 73 4.49 -5.68 18.42
N GLU A 74 3.49 -6.06 19.20
CA GLU A 74 3.58 -7.20 20.14
C GLU A 74 3.94 -8.50 19.43
N HIS A 75 3.43 -8.71 18.21
CA HIS A 75 3.66 -9.89 17.39
C HIS A 75 4.84 -9.77 16.42
N GLY A 76 5.54 -8.64 16.39
CA GLY A 76 6.67 -8.40 15.49
C GLY A 76 6.29 -8.50 14.00
N LEU A 77 5.12 -7.96 13.64
CA LEU A 77 4.56 -7.96 12.29
C LEU A 77 4.68 -6.57 11.66
N ALA A 78 5.12 -6.50 10.41
CA ALA A 78 4.96 -5.30 9.60
C ALA A 78 3.56 -5.23 9.00
N LEU A 79 2.95 -4.03 9.01
CA LEU A 79 1.68 -3.79 8.31
C LEU A 79 1.97 -2.91 7.09
N ILE A 80 1.45 -3.30 5.94
CA ILE A 80 1.65 -2.62 4.66
C ILE A 80 0.26 -2.26 4.11
N CYS A 81 0.01 -0.98 3.91
CA CYS A 81 -1.29 -0.49 3.46
C CYS A 81 -1.12 0.34 2.18
N PRO A 82 -1.33 -0.25 0.99
CA PRO A 82 -1.35 0.49 -0.25
C PRO A 82 -2.62 1.35 -0.37
N ASP A 83 -2.55 2.38 -1.22
CA ASP A 83 -3.76 3.12 -1.63
C ASP A 83 -4.70 2.19 -2.42
N THR A 84 -5.96 2.55 -2.48
CA THR A 84 -7.06 1.74 -3.05
C THR A 84 -7.18 1.84 -4.57
N SER A 85 -6.56 2.84 -5.18
CA SER A 85 -6.56 3.06 -6.63
C SER A 85 -5.41 3.96 -7.06
N PRO A 86 -5.11 4.04 -8.35
CA PRO A 86 -4.44 5.19 -8.91
C PRO A 86 -5.23 6.46 -8.62
N ARG A 87 -4.52 7.60 -8.53
CA ARG A 87 -5.13 8.92 -8.41
C ARG A 87 -4.53 9.85 -9.44
N HIS A 88 -5.35 10.78 -9.92
CA HIS A 88 -4.90 11.76 -10.92
C HIS A 88 -4.32 11.13 -12.21
N ALA A 89 -4.96 10.04 -12.67
CA ALA A 89 -4.59 9.38 -13.92
C ALA A 89 -4.92 10.23 -15.17
N GLY A 90 -5.74 11.28 -15.01
CA GLY A 90 -6.17 12.16 -16.08
C GLY A 90 -7.27 11.56 -16.96
N ILE A 91 -7.92 10.50 -16.48
CA ILE A 91 -9.02 9.86 -17.20
C ILE A 91 -10.30 10.65 -16.97
N ARG A 92 -10.96 11.05 -18.06
CA ARG A 92 -12.23 11.80 -17.96
C ARG A 92 -13.25 10.97 -17.18
N GLY A 93 -13.73 11.54 -16.06
CA GLY A 93 -14.76 10.95 -15.22
C GLY A 93 -14.23 10.01 -14.14
N GLU A 94 -12.90 9.95 -13.93
CA GLU A 94 -12.33 9.10 -12.87
C GLU A 94 -12.78 9.46 -11.44
N ASP A 95 -13.13 10.73 -11.23
CA ASP A 95 -13.60 11.26 -9.94
C ASP A 95 -15.11 11.53 -9.91
N LYS A 96 -15.86 11.06 -10.92
CA LYS A 96 -17.27 11.41 -11.06
C LYS A 96 -18.16 10.70 -10.07
N ASP A 97 -17.91 9.41 -9.88
CA ASP A 97 -18.73 8.53 -9.07
C ASP A 97 -17.91 8.03 -7.86
N TRP A 98 -18.50 8.01 -6.69
CA TRP A 98 -17.80 7.66 -5.44
C TRP A 98 -17.44 6.16 -5.36
N ASP A 99 -18.12 5.30 -6.10
CA ASP A 99 -17.99 3.85 -6.12
C ASP A 99 -17.32 3.32 -7.40
N PHE A 100 -16.76 4.21 -8.24
CA PHE A 100 -16.08 3.83 -9.46
C PHE A 100 -14.92 4.79 -9.77
N GLY A 101 -13.81 4.26 -10.27
CA GLY A 101 -12.61 5.06 -10.56
C GLY A 101 -11.79 5.33 -9.33
N THR A 102 -11.51 6.59 -9.02
CA THR A 102 -10.67 6.99 -7.88
C THR A 102 -11.24 6.51 -6.56
N GLY A 103 -10.46 5.74 -5.81
CA GLY A 103 -10.84 5.24 -4.49
C GLY A 103 -11.83 4.08 -4.50
N ALA A 104 -12.15 3.50 -5.65
CA ALA A 104 -13.14 2.43 -5.75
C ALA A 104 -12.70 1.11 -5.07
N GLY A 105 -11.39 0.89 -4.90
CA GLY A 105 -10.88 -0.31 -4.22
C GLY A 105 -11.01 -1.58 -5.05
N PHE A 106 -10.96 -1.47 -6.38
CA PHE A 106 -10.94 -2.62 -7.28
C PHE A 106 -9.50 -3.08 -7.49
N TYR A 107 -9.10 -4.13 -6.81
CA TYR A 107 -7.76 -4.71 -6.91
C TYR A 107 -7.62 -5.65 -8.12
N LEU A 108 -8.02 -5.16 -9.28
CA LEU A 108 -7.98 -5.83 -10.57
C LEU A 108 -7.16 -5.00 -11.57
N ASP A 109 -6.73 -5.64 -12.63
CA ASP A 109 -6.20 -4.94 -13.80
C ASP A 109 -7.34 -4.69 -14.80
N ALA A 110 -7.62 -3.42 -15.07
CA ALA A 110 -8.60 -3.04 -16.06
C ALA A 110 -8.15 -3.47 -17.47
N GLU A 111 -9.09 -4.01 -18.26
CA GLU A 111 -8.83 -4.52 -19.61
C GLU A 111 -9.25 -3.55 -20.71
N LYS A 112 -10.16 -2.61 -20.42
CA LYS A 112 -10.75 -1.72 -21.42
C LYS A 112 -10.25 -0.29 -21.31
N ALA A 113 -10.04 0.35 -22.45
CA ALA A 113 -9.80 1.78 -22.52
C ALA A 113 -11.00 2.57 -21.96
N PRO A 114 -10.76 3.73 -21.32
CA PRO A 114 -9.46 4.35 -21.07
C PRO A 114 -8.74 3.82 -19.83
N TRP A 115 -9.35 2.93 -19.03
CA TRP A 115 -8.89 2.46 -17.72
C TRP A 115 -7.67 1.55 -17.78
N ALA A 116 -7.57 0.73 -18.83
CA ALA A 116 -6.56 -0.31 -18.95
C ALA A 116 -5.10 0.16 -18.83
N GLN A 117 -4.83 1.45 -19.07
CA GLN A 117 -3.49 1.99 -19.00
C GLN A 117 -3.02 2.25 -17.57
N ASN A 118 -3.93 2.67 -16.70
CA ASN A 118 -3.59 3.16 -15.35
C ASN A 118 -4.17 2.29 -14.23
N TYR A 119 -5.37 1.74 -14.39
CA TYR A 119 -6.02 0.95 -13.35
C TYR A 119 -5.51 -0.50 -13.34
N LYS A 120 -4.26 -0.68 -12.87
CA LYS A 120 -3.51 -1.94 -12.83
C LYS A 120 -3.21 -2.37 -11.39
N MET A 121 -4.25 -2.36 -10.53
CA MET A 121 -4.06 -2.57 -9.09
C MET A 121 -3.64 -4.00 -8.75
N TYR A 122 -4.08 -5.02 -9.50
CA TYR A 122 -3.59 -6.39 -9.28
C TYR A 122 -2.09 -6.48 -9.54
N SER A 123 -1.62 -6.01 -10.69
CA SER A 123 -0.19 -5.99 -11.02
C SER A 123 0.61 -5.10 -10.07
N TYR A 124 0.05 -3.98 -9.61
CA TYR A 124 0.67 -3.11 -8.63
C TYR A 124 0.91 -3.85 -7.31
N ILE A 125 -0.13 -4.46 -6.72
CA ILE A 125 -0.04 -5.15 -5.43
C ILE A 125 0.85 -6.39 -5.49
N THR A 126 0.68 -7.22 -6.53
CA THR A 126 1.32 -8.55 -6.57
C THR A 126 2.74 -8.54 -7.13
N LYS A 127 3.15 -7.47 -7.81
CA LYS A 127 4.49 -7.35 -8.42
C LYS A 127 5.23 -6.13 -7.88
N GLU A 128 4.80 -4.94 -8.27
CA GLU A 128 5.56 -3.71 -8.00
C GLU A 128 5.70 -3.41 -6.51
N LEU A 129 4.61 -3.51 -5.73
CA LEU A 129 4.67 -3.28 -4.29
C LEU A 129 5.55 -4.33 -3.59
N ILE A 130 5.48 -5.59 -3.99
CA ILE A 130 6.36 -6.65 -3.45
C ILE A 130 7.83 -6.34 -3.75
N ASP A 131 8.14 -5.95 -5.00
CA ASP A 131 9.51 -5.56 -5.38
C ASP A 131 10.00 -4.34 -4.58
N ILE A 132 9.13 -3.36 -4.33
CA ILE A 132 9.48 -2.20 -3.50
C ILE A 132 9.77 -2.63 -2.07
N ILE A 133 8.94 -3.51 -1.50
CA ILE A 133 9.11 -4.01 -0.13
C ILE A 133 10.42 -4.77 -0.01
N ASP A 134 10.70 -5.70 -0.91
CA ASP A 134 11.91 -6.53 -0.92
C ASP A 134 13.19 -5.70 -1.00
N ASN A 135 13.17 -4.65 -1.82
CA ASN A 135 14.36 -3.83 -2.06
C ASN A 135 14.63 -2.74 -1.02
N ASN A 136 13.63 -2.36 -0.20
CA ASN A 136 13.75 -1.19 0.67
C ASN A 136 13.52 -1.48 2.16
N PHE A 137 12.96 -2.65 2.51
CA PHE A 137 12.59 -2.97 3.88
C PHE A 137 13.08 -4.36 4.29
N ASP A 138 13.39 -4.51 5.57
CA ASP A 138 13.80 -5.80 6.16
C ASP A 138 12.56 -6.68 6.45
N ILE A 139 11.76 -6.93 5.41
CA ILE A 139 10.54 -7.73 5.45
C ILE A 139 10.75 -9.02 4.65
N ASN A 140 10.31 -10.13 5.22
CA ASN A 140 10.38 -11.44 4.56
C ASN A 140 9.25 -11.59 3.56
N ILE A 141 9.53 -11.38 2.28
CA ILE A 141 8.53 -11.50 1.21
C ILE A 141 7.92 -12.89 1.07
N ASN A 142 8.59 -13.95 1.57
CA ASN A 142 8.05 -15.31 1.59
C ASN A 142 7.12 -15.56 2.79
N LYS A 143 6.97 -14.57 3.68
CA LYS A 143 6.07 -14.60 4.84
C LYS A 143 5.17 -13.36 4.85
N ILE A 144 4.56 -13.10 3.73
CA ILE A 144 3.56 -12.04 3.57
C ILE A 144 2.17 -12.67 3.51
N GLY A 145 1.30 -12.23 4.41
CA GLY A 145 -0.14 -12.47 4.34
C GLY A 145 -0.87 -11.27 3.73
N ILE A 146 -2.09 -11.49 3.25
CA ILE A 146 -2.96 -10.46 2.70
C ILE A 146 -4.36 -10.60 3.28
N PHE A 147 -5.00 -9.46 3.57
CA PHE A 147 -6.37 -9.40 4.07
C PHE A 147 -6.99 -8.03 3.75
N GLY A 148 -8.34 -7.93 3.89
CA GLY A 148 -9.06 -6.69 3.64
C GLY A 148 -10.55 -6.84 3.95
#